data_b3bd4ddc27623bdf6ac026ae8984dfc0
#
_entry.id   b3bd4ddc27623bdf6ac026ae8984dfc0
#
_cell.length_a   1.000
_cell.length_b   1.000
_cell.length_c   1.000
_cell.angle_alpha   90.00
_cell.angle_beta   90.00
_cell.angle_gamma   90.00
#
_symmetry.space_group_name_H-M   'P 1'
#
loop_
_entity.id
_entity.type
_entity.pdbx_description
1 polymer ?
#
loop_
_entity_poly.entity_id
_entity_poly.type
_entity_poly.pdbx_seq_one_letter_code
_entity_poly.pdbx_strand_id
1 'polypeptide(L)'
;MEELIDKIKERVKEREKESDVMANGYFYDFRKNVFKGKMDEKYISMFLEGDGSELVSKACAPHSSSMLGYNFFHWINKEHKLTITFNDKKEITYNEVLFEVKIPVLNGKKEANMDIVLRNNKTGEWLFIESKFTEYLNRGKFKMSDSYRNESLYFKKDYRDKWTRIIDSISGSSKETGYWDGIKQEICHLIGLTNWLDKCVEIKGKEYNNEDVRFIILVLEPDEERFKNEYDKFTDYKKLYYSFYE
;
A
#
# COMPACT_ATOMS: atom_id res chain seq x y z
N MET A 1 -16.06 -3.16 -17.77
CA MET A 1 -14.84 -3.64 -17.06
C MET A 1 -13.69 -2.84 -17.64
N GLU A 2 -12.63 -2.70 -16.96
CA GLU A 2 -11.62 -1.73 -17.31
C GLU A 2 -10.66 -2.33 -18.32
N GLU A 3 -10.47 -1.66 -19.44
CA GLU A 3 -9.71 -2.15 -20.58
C GLU A 3 -8.28 -2.59 -20.21
N LEU A 4 -7.63 -1.85 -19.30
CA LEU A 4 -6.30 -2.20 -18.81
C LEU A 4 -6.27 -3.57 -18.11
N ILE A 5 -7.21 -3.81 -17.19
CA ILE A 5 -7.28 -5.09 -16.45
C ILE A 5 -7.59 -6.25 -17.39
N ASP A 6 -8.50 -6.05 -18.33
CA ASP A 6 -8.86 -7.09 -19.30
C ASP A 6 -7.67 -7.42 -20.22
N LYS A 7 -6.94 -6.42 -20.71
CA LYS A 7 -5.72 -6.62 -21.49
C LYS A 7 -4.61 -7.32 -20.71
N ILE A 8 -4.43 -7.01 -19.42
CA ILE A 8 -3.48 -7.73 -18.57
C ILE A 8 -3.85 -9.22 -18.50
N LYS A 9 -5.12 -9.54 -18.25
CA LYS A 9 -5.62 -10.92 -18.16
C LYS A 9 -5.51 -11.68 -19.50
N GLU A 10 -5.85 -11.03 -20.60
CA GLU A 10 -5.68 -11.59 -21.94
C GLU A 10 -4.21 -11.93 -22.23
N ARG A 11 -3.32 -10.99 -21.90
CA ARG A 11 -1.88 -11.18 -22.11
C ARG A 11 -1.30 -12.33 -21.28
N VAL A 12 -1.81 -12.53 -20.07
CA VAL A 12 -1.46 -13.68 -19.23
C VAL A 12 -1.92 -14.98 -19.90
N LYS A 13 -3.18 -15.05 -20.36
CA LYS A 13 -3.71 -16.23 -21.06
C LYS A 13 -2.95 -16.58 -22.34
N GLU A 14 -2.45 -15.58 -23.07
CA GLU A 14 -1.64 -15.79 -24.28
C GLU A 14 -0.25 -16.34 -23.99
N ARG A 15 0.34 -16.01 -22.84
CA ARG A 15 1.75 -16.31 -22.52
C ARG A 15 1.94 -17.53 -21.66
N GLU A 16 0.97 -17.81 -20.80
CA GLU A 16 1.05 -18.88 -19.83
C GLU A 16 0.32 -20.15 -20.31
N LYS A 17 0.71 -21.30 -19.76
CA LYS A 17 0.02 -22.55 -20.04
C LYS A 17 -1.40 -22.52 -19.47
N GLU A 18 -2.35 -23.12 -20.16
CA GLU A 18 -3.74 -23.23 -19.71
C GLU A 18 -3.87 -23.89 -18.34
N SER A 19 -2.95 -24.81 -18.00
CA SER A 19 -2.88 -25.44 -16.65
C SER A 19 -2.48 -24.48 -15.52
N ASP A 20 -1.91 -23.32 -15.83
CA ASP A 20 -1.39 -22.37 -14.86
C ASP A 20 -2.33 -21.18 -14.62
N VAL A 21 -3.35 -21.02 -15.47
CA VAL A 21 -4.25 -19.85 -15.49
C VAL A 21 -5.71 -20.26 -15.44
N MET A 22 -6.47 -19.66 -14.53
CA MET A 22 -7.92 -19.84 -14.43
C MET A 22 -8.66 -19.18 -15.60
N ALA A 23 -9.91 -19.58 -15.83
CA ALA A 23 -10.76 -19.00 -16.88
C ALA A 23 -10.92 -17.47 -16.79
N ASN A 24 -10.87 -16.91 -15.58
CA ASN A 24 -10.92 -15.47 -15.33
C ASN A 24 -9.59 -14.74 -15.56
N GLY A 25 -8.51 -15.43 -15.96
CA GLY A 25 -7.18 -14.85 -16.19
C GLY A 25 -6.33 -14.69 -14.94
N TYR A 26 -6.69 -15.32 -13.81
CA TYR A 26 -5.89 -15.36 -12.61
C TYR A 26 -5.00 -16.60 -12.61
N PHE A 27 -3.86 -16.54 -11.91
CA PHE A 27 -3.00 -17.70 -11.73
C PHE A 27 -3.60 -18.67 -10.71
N TYR A 28 -3.38 -19.97 -10.89
CA TYR A 28 -3.69 -20.97 -9.84
C TYR A 28 -2.70 -20.91 -8.66
N ASP A 29 -1.48 -20.48 -8.92
CA ASP A 29 -0.42 -20.35 -7.92
C ASP A 29 0.19 -18.93 -7.99
N PHE A 30 0.22 -18.22 -6.87
CA PHE A 30 0.78 -16.87 -6.77
C PHE A 30 2.25 -16.79 -7.23
N ARG A 31 2.99 -17.90 -7.15
CA ARG A 31 4.38 -17.96 -7.60
C ARG A 31 4.55 -17.66 -9.08
N LYS A 32 3.50 -17.85 -9.87
CA LYS A 32 3.47 -17.45 -11.28
C LYS A 32 3.45 -15.92 -11.47
N ASN A 33 2.98 -15.19 -10.46
CA ASN A 33 2.98 -13.73 -10.44
C ASN A 33 4.27 -13.14 -9.82
N VAL A 34 5.19 -13.99 -9.41
CA VAL A 34 6.48 -13.60 -8.83
C VAL A 34 7.57 -13.64 -9.89
N PHE A 35 8.38 -12.58 -9.97
CA PHE A 35 9.51 -12.52 -10.87
C PHE A 35 10.45 -13.72 -10.67
N LYS A 36 10.76 -14.47 -11.72
CA LYS A 36 11.50 -15.75 -11.72
C LYS A 36 10.83 -16.87 -10.91
N GLY A 37 9.57 -16.75 -10.52
CA GLY A 37 8.78 -17.84 -9.90
C GLY A 37 9.26 -18.26 -8.49
N LYS A 38 10.09 -17.46 -7.82
CA LYS A 38 10.62 -17.79 -6.50
C LYS A 38 10.40 -16.65 -5.51
N MET A 39 9.77 -16.97 -4.39
CA MET A 39 9.67 -16.10 -3.23
C MET A 39 10.37 -16.79 -2.05
N ASP A 40 11.26 -16.08 -1.37
CA ASP A 40 11.96 -16.62 -0.21
C ASP A 40 10.97 -16.87 0.93
N GLU A 41 11.21 -17.95 1.71
CA GLU A 41 10.36 -18.33 2.85
C GLU A 41 10.16 -17.20 3.87
N LYS A 42 11.18 -16.38 4.09
CA LYS A 42 11.05 -15.20 4.97
C LYS A 42 9.97 -14.21 4.51
N TYR A 43 9.80 -14.03 3.21
CA TYR A 43 8.78 -13.14 2.66
C TYR A 43 7.41 -13.81 2.63
N ILE A 44 7.36 -15.11 2.34
CA ILE A 44 6.12 -15.91 2.47
C ILE A 44 5.59 -15.76 3.90
N SER A 45 6.45 -15.93 4.91
CA SER A 45 6.05 -15.75 6.31
C SER A 45 5.49 -14.35 6.60
N MET A 46 6.11 -13.28 6.05
CA MET A 46 5.62 -11.92 6.23
C MET A 46 4.21 -11.73 5.65
N PHE A 47 3.95 -12.24 4.43
CA PHE A 47 2.62 -12.18 3.82
C PHE A 47 1.58 -13.01 4.59
N LEU A 48 1.96 -14.16 5.14
CA LEU A 48 1.07 -14.99 5.96
C LEU A 48 0.77 -14.38 7.34
N GLU A 49 1.71 -13.63 7.93
CA GLU A 49 1.52 -12.87 9.16
C GLU A 49 0.63 -11.64 8.99
N GLY A 50 0.45 -11.15 7.75
CA GLY A 50 -0.51 -10.14 7.38
C GLY A 50 -1.95 -10.61 7.58
N ASP A 51 -2.87 -10.30 6.66
CA ASP A 51 -4.27 -10.75 6.76
C ASP A 51 -4.48 -12.22 6.36
N GLY A 52 -3.40 -12.94 6.03
CA GLY A 52 -3.37 -14.39 5.76
C GLY A 52 -4.00 -14.83 4.42
N SER A 53 -4.86 -14.03 3.82
CA SER A 53 -5.51 -14.34 2.54
C SER A 53 -4.77 -13.80 1.31
N GLU A 54 -3.74 -12.98 1.52
CA GLU A 54 -3.06 -12.25 0.45
C GLU A 54 -2.47 -13.21 -0.60
N LEU A 55 -1.68 -14.20 -0.18
CA LEU A 55 -1.04 -15.14 -1.11
C LEU A 55 -2.02 -16.09 -1.79
N VAL A 56 -3.12 -16.43 -1.11
CA VAL A 56 -4.08 -17.45 -1.61
C VAL A 56 -5.04 -16.87 -2.64
N SER A 57 -5.34 -15.56 -2.57
CA SER A 57 -6.36 -14.93 -3.41
C SER A 57 -5.83 -13.76 -4.22
N LYS A 58 -5.43 -12.68 -3.55
CA LYS A 58 -5.07 -11.43 -4.21
C LYS A 58 -3.76 -11.54 -5.00
N ALA A 59 -2.76 -12.23 -4.46
CA ALA A 59 -1.49 -12.44 -5.14
C ALA A 59 -1.59 -13.26 -6.43
N CYS A 60 -2.67 -14.03 -6.60
CA CYS A 60 -2.97 -14.75 -7.83
C CYS A 60 -3.51 -13.85 -8.95
N ALA A 61 -3.94 -12.62 -8.64
CA ALA A 61 -4.36 -11.65 -9.66
C ALA A 61 -3.12 -11.07 -10.38
N PRO A 62 -3.05 -11.08 -11.71
CA PRO A 62 -1.90 -10.54 -12.44
C PRO A 62 -1.73 -9.03 -12.27
N HIS A 63 -2.76 -8.36 -11.76
CA HIS A 63 -2.77 -6.93 -11.40
C HIS A 63 -2.73 -6.70 -9.87
N SER A 64 -2.13 -7.63 -9.13
CA SER A 64 -1.96 -7.51 -7.67
C SER A 64 -0.94 -6.43 -7.33
N SER A 65 -1.35 -5.43 -6.54
CA SER A 65 -0.48 -4.38 -6.01
C SER A 65 0.60 -4.93 -5.08
N SER A 66 0.25 -5.91 -4.24
CA SER A 66 1.18 -6.58 -3.33
C SER A 66 2.30 -7.30 -4.10
N MET A 67 1.93 -8.04 -5.18
CA MET A 67 2.95 -8.72 -6.00
C MET A 67 3.76 -7.73 -6.84
N LEU A 68 3.17 -6.64 -7.30
CA LEU A 68 3.91 -5.55 -7.93
C LEU A 68 4.97 -5.02 -6.97
N GLY A 69 4.57 -4.66 -5.75
CA GLY A 69 5.47 -4.18 -4.71
C GLY A 69 6.57 -5.20 -4.38
N TYR A 70 6.21 -6.48 -4.20
CA TYR A 70 7.20 -7.53 -3.98
C TYR A 70 8.22 -7.61 -5.11
N ASN A 71 7.77 -7.68 -6.36
CA ASN A 71 8.65 -7.79 -7.52
C ASN A 71 9.61 -6.61 -7.68
N PHE A 72 9.19 -5.40 -7.26
CA PHE A 72 10.04 -4.20 -7.30
C PHE A 72 11.08 -4.16 -6.18
N PHE A 73 10.77 -4.65 -4.97
CA PHE A 73 11.59 -4.35 -3.79
C PHE A 73 12.24 -5.56 -3.11
N HIS A 74 11.86 -6.81 -3.45
CA HIS A 74 12.37 -8.02 -2.77
C HIS A 74 13.90 -8.20 -2.82
N TRP A 75 14.56 -7.61 -3.80
CA TRP A 75 16.02 -7.70 -3.98
C TRP A 75 16.81 -6.81 -3.01
N ILE A 76 16.16 -5.90 -2.28
CA ILE A 76 16.82 -5.00 -1.33
C ILE A 76 17.26 -5.79 -0.11
N ASN A 77 18.57 -5.76 0.16
CA ASN A 77 19.20 -6.40 1.29
C ASN A 77 20.55 -5.71 1.63
N LYS A 78 21.35 -6.30 2.52
CA LYS A 78 22.63 -5.72 2.92
C LYS A 78 23.63 -5.56 1.77
N GLU A 79 23.55 -6.42 0.76
CA GLU A 79 24.44 -6.42 -0.41
C GLU A 79 23.90 -5.51 -1.52
N HIS A 80 22.58 -5.55 -1.72
CA HIS A 80 21.88 -4.77 -2.74
C HIS A 80 21.01 -3.70 -2.07
N LYS A 81 21.37 -2.44 -2.27
CA LYS A 81 20.74 -1.30 -1.63
C LYS A 81 19.98 -0.45 -2.66
N LEU A 82 18.92 0.18 -2.20
CA LEU A 82 18.16 1.16 -2.97
C LEU A 82 18.44 2.56 -2.41
N THR A 83 18.91 3.49 -3.25
CA THR A 83 18.99 4.91 -2.89
C THR A 83 17.85 5.66 -3.57
N ILE A 84 17.11 6.44 -2.79
CA ILE A 84 16.02 7.28 -3.25
C ILE A 84 16.38 8.74 -2.99
N THR A 85 16.26 9.58 -4.02
CA THR A 85 16.37 11.03 -3.91
C THR A 85 14.96 11.60 -3.79
N PHE A 86 14.66 12.27 -2.69
CA PHE A 86 13.37 12.90 -2.44
C PHE A 86 13.31 14.33 -2.98
N ASN A 87 12.11 14.92 -3.06
CA ASN A 87 11.90 16.27 -3.57
C ASN A 87 12.68 17.35 -2.79
N ASP A 88 12.94 17.12 -1.50
CA ASP A 88 13.79 17.96 -0.64
C ASP A 88 15.29 17.78 -0.91
N LYS A 89 15.64 17.05 -1.96
CA LYS A 89 17.01 16.70 -2.38
C LYS A 89 17.77 15.81 -1.38
N LYS A 90 17.10 15.30 -0.35
CA LYS A 90 17.70 14.33 0.57
C LYS A 90 17.78 12.98 -0.13
N GLU A 91 18.97 12.39 -0.12
CA GLU A 91 19.23 11.03 -0.58
C GLU A 91 19.26 10.08 0.61
N ILE A 92 18.44 9.03 0.56
CA ILE A 92 18.40 8.01 1.60
C ILE A 92 18.62 6.65 0.97
N THR A 93 19.53 5.89 1.55
CA THR A 93 19.87 4.54 1.09
C THR A 93 19.23 3.50 2.02
N TYR A 94 18.40 2.63 1.48
CA TYR A 94 17.74 1.55 2.20
C TYR A 94 18.45 0.22 1.94
N ASN A 95 18.58 -0.62 2.98
CA ASN A 95 19.29 -1.90 2.94
C ASN A 95 18.50 -3.06 3.55
N GLU A 96 17.22 -2.86 3.81
CA GLU A 96 16.28 -3.87 4.25
C GLU A 96 14.90 -3.58 3.71
N VAL A 97 14.16 -4.63 3.36
CA VAL A 97 12.75 -4.57 2.98
C VAL A 97 11.93 -5.54 3.85
N LEU A 98 10.77 -5.06 4.28
CA LEU A 98 9.73 -5.82 4.96
C LEU A 98 8.43 -5.67 4.18
N PHE A 99 7.56 -6.69 4.20
CA PHE A 99 6.26 -6.68 3.55
C PHE A 99 5.15 -6.92 4.57
N GLU A 100 3.95 -6.42 4.30
CA GLU A 100 2.74 -6.59 5.11
C GLU A 100 2.96 -6.25 6.60
N VAL A 101 3.64 -5.14 6.86
CA VAL A 101 3.99 -4.75 8.22
C VAL A 101 2.77 -4.17 8.93
N LYS A 102 2.35 -4.81 10.01
CA LYS A 102 1.25 -4.33 10.86
C LYS A 102 1.68 -3.13 11.70
N ILE A 103 0.90 -2.06 11.63
CA ILE A 103 1.03 -0.88 12.46
C ILE A 103 -0.27 -0.62 13.23
N PRO A 104 -0.20 -0.20 14.50
CA PRO A 104 -1.39 0.02 15.31
C PRO A 104 -2.10 1.30 14.90
N VAL A 105 -3.35 1.20 14.43
CA VAL A 105 -4.17 2.34 14.04
C VAL A 105 -5.00 2.86 15.21
N LEU A 106 -5.66 1.96 15.92
CA LEU A 106 -6.43 2.28 17.12
C LEU A 106 -6.01 1.38 18.27
N ASN A 107 -5.87 1.94 19.45
CA ASN A 107 -5.32 1.29 20.64
C ASN A 107 -5.96 -0.09 20.90
N GLY A 108 -5.19 -1.15 20.63
CA GLY A 108 -5.56 -2.55 20.86
C GLY A 108 -6.73 -3.10 20.03
N LYS A 109 -7.23 -2.36 19.00
CA LYS A 109 -8.44 -2.75 18.27
C LYS A 109 -8.32 -2.81 16.75
N LYS A 110 -7.38 -2.07 16.18
CA LYS A 110 -7.19 -2.06 14.72
C LYS A 110 -5.73 -1.90 14.38
N GLU A 111 -5.31 -2.69 13.44
CA GLU A 111 -4.02 -2.58 12.77
C GLU A 111 -4.24 -2.25 11.30
N ALA A 112 -3.26 -1.65 10.66
CA ALA A 112 -3.18 -1.53 9.22
C ALA A 112 -1.93 -2.27 8.74
N ASN A 113 -2.04 -2.94 7.60
CA ASN A 113 -0.90 -3.58 6.95
C ASN A 113 -0.29 -2.59 5.98
N MET A 114 1.00 -2.28 6.17
CA MET A 114 1.80 -1.53 5.21
C MET A 114 2.34 -2.49 4.18
N ASP A 115 2.02 -2.27 2.92
CA ASP A 115 2.42 -3.18 1.83
C ASP A 115 3.93 -3.39 1.80
N ILE A 116 4.70 -2.29 1.88
CA ILE A 116 6.17 -2.33 1.84
C ILE A 116 6.75 -1.36 2.85
N VAL A 117 7.76 -1.80 3.57
CA VAL A 117 8.54 -0.94 4.47
C VAL A 117 10.02 -1.11 4.16
N LEU A 118 10.67 -0.02 3.77
CA LEU A 118 12.11 0.03 3.57
C LEU A 118 12.78 0.65 4.79
N ARG A 119 13.95 0.13 5.15
CA ARG A 119 14.71 0.60 6.29
C ARG A 119 16.20 0.73 5.98
N ASN A 120 16.83 1.75 6.56
CA ASN A 120 18.25 1.82 6.73
C ASN A 120 18.63 1.35 8.14
N ASN A 121 19.22 0.17 8.25
CA ASN A 121 19.60 -0.42 9.54
C ASN A 121 20.74 0.30 10.26
N LYS A 122 21.43 1.23 9.58
CA LYS A 122 22.59 1.95 10.14
C LYS A 122 22.19 3.33 10.65
N THR A 123 21.37 4.04 9.89
CA THR A 123 21.00 5.44 10.15
C THR A 123 19.61 5.58 10.76
N GLY A 124 18.79 4.52 10.69
CA GLY A 124 17.48 4.49 11.34
C GLY A 124 16.32 5.04 10.49
N GLU A 125 16.57 5.45 9.23
CA GLU A 125 15.49 5.95 8.37
C GLU A 125 14.54 4.86 7.91
N TRP A 126 13.27 5.24 7.78
CA TRP A 126 12.16 4.41 7.37
C TRP A 126 11.38 5.02 6.22
N LEU A 127 11.02 4.19 5.27
CA LEU A 127 10.08 4.55 4.23
C LEU A 127 8.95 3.54 4.19
N PHE A 128 7.75 3.99 4.47
CA PHE A 128 6.52 3.23 4.37
C PHE A 128 5.90 3.49 3.01
N ILE A 129 5.54 2.43 2.30
CA ILE A 129 5.02 2.50 0.93
C ILE A 129 3.70 1.74 0.86
N GLU A 130 2.66 2.42 0.44
CA GLU A 130 1.41 1.81 -0.01
C GLU A 130 1.48 1.62 -1.51
N SER A 131 1.21 0.42 -2.00
CA SER A 131 1.28 0.06 -3.42
C SER A 131 -0.10 0.01 -4.04
N LYS A 132 -0.35 0.78 -5.08
CA LYS A 132 -1.60 0.82 -5.83
C LYS A 132 -1.33 0.53 -7.30
N PHE A 133 -1.90 -0.56 -7.81
CA PHE A 133 -1.76 -0.91 -9.21
C PHE A 133 -2.97 -0.44 -10.02
N THR A 134 -4.16 -0.93 -9.68
CA THR A 134 -5.40 -0.66 -10.41
C THR A 134 -6.54 -0.19 -9.48
N GLU A 135 -6.30 -0.05 -8.19
CA GLU A 135 -7.31 0.27 -7.19
C GLU A 135 -7.96 1.64 -7.41
N TYR A 136 -7.22 2.60 -7.98
CA TYR A 136 -7.74 3.92 -8.36
C TYR A 136 -8.81 3.86 -9.47
N LEU A 137 -8.91 2.73 -10.17
CA LEU A 137 -9.95 2.50 -11.17
C LEU A 137 -11.32 2.20 -10.52
N ASN A 138 -11.31 1.73 -9.27
CA ASN A 138 -12.52 1.41 -8.52
C ASN A 138 -13.08 2.66 -7.86
N ARG A 139 -14.35 2.95 -8.12
CA ARG A 139 -15.08 4.05 -7.47
C ARG A 139 -15.86 3.50 -6.29
N GLY A 140 -15.46 3.86 -5.08
CA GLY A 140 -16.15 3.51 -3.84
C GLY A 140 -16.64 4.75 -3.09
N LYS A 141 -17.54 4.56 -2.12
CA LYS A 141 -17.95 5.63 -1.20
C LYS A 141 -17.02 5.64 0.01
N PHE A 142 -16.48 6.79 0.34
CA PHE A 142 -15.73 6.94 1.59
C PHE A 142 -16.63 6.67 2.80
N LYS A 143 -16.27 5.69 3.61
CA LYS A 143 -16.97 5.38 4.86
C LYS A 143 -15.97 4.94 5.92
N MET A 144 -15.72 5.79 6.89
CA MET A 144 -14.98 5.42 8.10
C MET A 144 -15.93 4.88 9.16
N SER A 145 -15.46 3.89 9.92
CA SER A 145 -16.18 3.34 11.08
C SER A 145 -16.26 4.39 12.20
N ASP A 146 -17.35 4.39 12.97
CA ASP A 146 -17.53 5.28 14.12
C ASP A 146 -16.45 5.11 15.20
N SER A 147 -15.78 3.95 15.23
CA SER A 147 -14.62 3.73 16.10
C SER A 147 -13.50 4.76 15.91
N TYR A 148 -13.37 5.35 14.72
CA TYR A 148 -12.39 6.42 14.46
C TYR A 148 -12.77 7.78 15.07
N ARG A 149 -13.97 7.91 15.64
CA ARG A 149 -14.43 9.07 16.42
C ARG A 149 -14.40 8.85 17.92
N ASN A 150 -14.04 7.63 18.35
CA ASN A 150 -13.99 7.29 19.77
C ASN A 150 -12.63 7.69 20.37
N GLU A 151 -12.64 8.69 21.23
CA GLU A 151 -11.46 9.24 21.91
C GLU A 151 -10.63 8.19 22.65
N SER A 152 -11.28 7.23 23.29
CA SER A 152 -10.59 6.20 24.07
C SER A 152 -9.72 5.25 23.24
N LEU A 153 -9.88 5.26 21.92
CA LEU A 153 -9.12 4.41 21.02
C LEU A 153 -7.86 5.09 20.43
N TYR A 154 -7.67 6.39 20.69
CA TYR A 154 -6.45 7.09 20.28
C TYR A 154 -5.42 7.09 21.42
N PHE A 155 -4.15 7.05 21.04
CA PHE A 155 -3.05 7.13 22.01
C PHE A 155 -2.94 8.53 22.65
N LYS A 156 -3.29 9.59 21.90
CA LYS A 156 -3.40 10.95 22.39
C LYS A 156 -4.75 11.56 22.03
N LYS A 157 -5.36 12.27 22.99
CA LYS A 157 -6.66 12.91 22.80
C LYS A 157 -6.68 13.89 21.62
N ASP A 158 -5.64 14.70 21.49
CA ASP A 158 -5.53 15.71 20.44
C ASP A 158 -5.55 15.10 19.02
N TYR A 159 -5.12 13.86 18.89
CA TYR A 159 -5.13 13.17 17.60
C TYR A 159 -6.54 12.80 17.16
N ARG A 160 -7.41 12.39 18.08
CA ARG A 160 -8.80 12.14 17.77
C ARG A 160 -9.44 13.36 17.10
N ASP A 161 -9.26 14.56 17.70
CA ASP A 161 -9.87 15.78 17.19
C ASP A 161 -9.33 16.19 15.82
N LYS A 162 -8.02 16.03 15.60
CA LYS A 162 -7.39 16.30 14.31
C LYS A 162 -7.90 15.33 13.23
N TRP A 163 -7.86 14.03 13.51
CA TRP A 163 -8.29 13.02 12.55
C TRP A 163 -9.80 13.04 12.31
N THR A 164 -10.62 13.33 13.32
CA THR A 164 -12.06 13.49 13.15
C THR A 164 -12.39 14.63 12.19
N ARG A 165 -11.72 15.79 12.31
CA ARG A 165 -11.90 16.90 11.36
C ARG A 165 -11.56 16.50 9.93
N ILE A 166 -10.44 15.81 9.72
CA ILE A 166 -10.04 15.32 8.39
C ILE A 166 -11.09 14.34 7.85
N ILE A 167 -11.49 13.35 8.64
CA ILE A 167 -12.49 12.35 8.27
C ILE A 167 -13.83 13.01 7.92
N ASP A 168 -14.27 13.99 8.69
CA ASP A 168 -15.53 14.68 8.46
C ASP A 168 -15.49 15.60 7.23
N SER A 169 -14.37 16.26 6.99
CA SER A 169 -14.14 17.05 5.78
C SER A 169 -14.26 16.17 4.53
N ILE A 170 -13.60 15.02 4.52
CA ILE A 170 -13.67 14.07 3.42
C ILE A 170 -15.09 13.51 3.27
N SER A 171 -15.72 13.12 4.37
CA SER A 171 -17.10 12.60 4.36
C SER A 171 -18.10 13.61 3.80
N GLY A 172 -17.89 14.89 4.04
CA GLY A 172 -18.68 15.99 3.48
C GLY A 172 -18.49 16.18 1.97
N SER A 173 -17.25 16.05 1.51
CA SER A 173 -16.87 16.23 0.10
C SER A 173 -17.20 15.00 -0.76
N SER A 174 -17.25 13.81 -0.18
CA SER A 174 -17.34 12.52 -0.89
C SER A 174 -18.68 12.29 -1.61
N LYS A 175 -19.67 13.15 -1.44
CA LYS A 175 -20.95 13.02 -2.14
C LYS A 175 -20.84 13.21 -3.65
N GLU A 176 -19.77 13.84 -4.13
CA GLU A 176 -19.66 14.27 -5.52
C GLU A 176 -18.61 13.51 -6.37
N THR A 177 -17.62 12.85 -5.79
CA THR A 177 -16.44 12.43 -6.59
C THR A 177 -16.05 10.94 -6.61
N GLY A 178 -16.62 10.05 -5.88
CA GLY A 178 -16.54 8.58 -6.11
C GLY A 178 -15.19 7.83 -6.02
N TYR A 179 -14.05 8.46 -5.73
CA TYR A 179 -12.71 7.80 -5.67
C TYR A 179 -12.20 7.49 -4.25
N TRP A 180 -13.07 7.33 -3.28
CA TRP A 180 -12.73 7.46 -1.87
C TRP A 180 -12.28 6.18 -1.15
N ASP A 181 -12.39 5.01 -1.78
CA ASP A 181 -12.07 3.74 -1.09
C ASP A 181 -10.55 3.63 -0.79
N GLY A 182 -9.70 4.07 -1.70
CA GLY A 182 -8.25 4.13 -1.47
C GLY A 182 -7.87 5.04 -0.32
N ILE A 183 -8.44 6.24 -0.26
CA ILE A 183 -8.14 7.27 0.74
C ILE A 183 -8.41 6.80 2.17
N LYS A 184 -9.43 5.96 2.38
CA LYS A 184 -9.70 5.37 3.70
C LYS A 184 -8.52 4.56 4.23
N GLN A 185 -7.92 3.74 3.37
CA GLN A 185 -6.76 2.92 3.74
C GLN A 185 -5.59 3.81 4.13
N GLU A 186 -5.32 4.83 3.34
CA GLU A 186 -4.23 5.77 3.56
C GLU A 186 -4.40 6.60 4.84
N ILE A 187 -5.64 7.03 5.14
CA ILE A 187 -5.93 7.67 6.44
C ILE A 187 -5.62 6.69 7.58
N CYS A 188 -6.01 5.42 7.46
CA CYS A 188 -5.66 4.40 8.45
C CYS A 188 -4.15 4.27 8.61
N HIS A 189 -3.40 4.26 7.51
CA HIS A 189 -1.94 4.19 7.53
C HIS A 189 -1.32 5.42 8.20
N LEU A 190 -1.79 6.62 7.88
CA LEU A 190 -1.29 7.86 8.48
C LEU A 190 -1.62 7.95 9.98
N ILE A 191 -2.81 7.52 10.41
CA ILE A 191 -3.15 7.40 11.84
C ILE A 191 -2.18 6.42 12.52
N GLY A 192 -1.97 5.26 11.91
CA GLY A 192 -1.06 4.23 12.42
C GLY A 192 0.37 4.73 12.54
N LEU A 193 0.88 5.42 11.53
CA LEU A 193 2.22 6.01 11.53
C LEU A 193 2.35 7.09 12.62
N THR A 194 1.34 7.94 12.78
CA THR A 194 1.33 8.96 13.85
C THR A 194 1.42 8.29 15.22
N ASN A 195 0.65 7.23 15.45
CA ASN A 195 0.71 6.47 16.69
C ASN A 195 2.07 5.78 16.89
N TRP A 196 2.61 5.22 15.81
CA TRP A 196 3.93 4.57 15.82
C TRP A 196 5.04 5.55 16.20
N LEU A 197 5.03 6.74 15.57
CA LEU A 197 5.98 7.82 15.88
C LEU A 197 5.95 8.21 17.37
N ASP A 198 4.76 8.33 17.95
CA ASP A 198 4.64 8.79 19.34
C ASP A 198 4.95 7.74 20.39
N LYS A 199 4.74 6.48 20.08
CA LYS A 199 4.86 5.39 21.05
C LYS A 199 6.14 4.59 20.90
N CYS A 200 6.99 4.89 19.90
CA CYS A 200 8.13 4.04 19.56
C CYS A 200 7.69 2.58 19.48
N VAL A 201 6.61 2.35 18.74
CA VAL A 201 6.02 1.01 18.64
C VAL A 201 7.01 0.04 18.02
N GLU A 202 7.12 -1.14 18.60
CA GLU A 202 7.97 -2.21 18.11
C GLU A 202 7.45 -2.73 16.78
N ILE A 203 8.32 -2.73 15.77
CA ILE A 203 8.04 -3.35 14.47
C ILE A 203 8.95 -4.56 14.30
N LYS A 204 8.35 -5.76 14.11
CA LYS A 204 9.08 -7.00 13.91
C LYS A 204 10.11 -7.29 15.04
N GLY A 205 9.71 -6.99 16.29
CA GLY A 205 10.52 -7.25 17.48
C GLY A 205 11.69 -6.28 17.72
N LYS A 206 11.63 -5.07 17.12
CA LYS A 206 12.66 -4.04 17.30
C LYS A 206 12.03 -2.70 17.63
N GLU A 207 12.56 -2.03 18.66
CA GLU A 207 12.26 -0.63 18.95
C GLU A 207 12.98 0.29 17.96
N TYR A 208 12.30 1.34 17.52
CA TYR A 208 12.81 2.30 16.56
C TYR A 208 12.64 3.73 17.04
N ASN A 209 13.70 4.51 16.90
CA ASN A 209 13.66 5.93 17.11
C ASN A 209 13.04 6.64 15.90
N ASN A 210 12.33 7.73 16.15
CA ASN A 210 11.43 8.43 15.22
C ASN A 210 12.11 9.29 14.17
N GLU A 211 13.40 9.18 13.99
CA GLU A 211 14.13 10.07 13.12
C GLU A 211 13.98 9.64 11.66
N ASP A 212 13.41 10.45 10.82
CA ASP A 212 13.24 10.25 9.36
C ASP A 212 12.26 9.14 8.94
N VAL A 213 11.02 9.26 9.36
CA VAL A 213 9.93 8.43 8.82
C VAL A 213 9.25 9.13 7.66
N ARG A 214 9.17 8.45 6.53
CA ARG A 214 8.48 8.93 5.33
C ARG A 214 7.38 7.96 4.92
N PHE A 215 6.31 8.50 4.35
CA PHE A 215 5.24 7.72 3.75
C PHE A 215 5.03 8.15 2.30
N ILE A 216 4.95 7.20 1.41
CA ILE A 216 4.65 7.44 -0.01
C ILE A 216 3.60 6.45 -0.51
N ILE A 217 2.94 6.82 -1.58
CA ILE A 217 2.05 5.95 -2.32
C ILE A 217 2.67 5.71 -3.68
N LEU A 218 2.89 4.43 -3.98
CA LEU A 218 3.39 3.98 -5.26
C LEU A 218 2.20 3.62 -6.14
N VAL A 219 1.97 4.38 -7.19
CA VAL A 219 0.84 4.17 -8.10
C VAL A 219 1.38 3.88 -9.50
N LEU A 220 0.82 2.86 -10.15
CA LEU A 220 1.09 2.62 -11.56
C LEU A 220 0.35 3.65 -12.41
N GLU A 221 1.08 4.45 -13.17
CA GLU A 221 0.53 5.36 -14.17
C GLU A 221 0.28 4.60 -15.48
N PRO A 222 -0.97 4.54 -15.97
CA PRO A 222 -1.25 3.90 -17.26
C PRO A 222 -0.73 4.75 -18.42
N ASP A 223 -0.37 4.09 -19.50
CA ASP A 223 0.01 4.75 -20.73
C ASP A 223 -1.17 5.53 -21.33
N GLU A 224 -1.03 6.84 -21.51
CA GLU A 224 -2.11 7.72 -21.97
C GLU A 224 -2.62 7.35 -23.37
N GLU A 225 -1.71 7.01 -24.30
CA GLU A 225 -2.09 6.72 -25.69
C GLU A 225 -2.87 5.41 -25.80
N ARG A 226 -2.53 4.41 -24.95
CA ARG A 226 -3.10 3.07 -24.99
C ARG A 226 -4.32 2.91 -24.11
N PHE A 227 -4.40 3.66 -23.00
CA PHE A 227 -5.39 3.48 -21.94
C PHE A 227 -5.98 4.83 -21.51
N LYS A 228 -6.52 5.58 -22.46
CA LYS A 228 -6.99 6.95 -22.22
C LYS A 228 -8.00 7.06 -21.08
N ASN A 229 -8.98 6.15 -21.00
CA ASN A 229 -9.99 6.18 -19.95
C ASN A 229 -9.39 5.94 -18.56
N GLU A 230 -8.45 5.00 -18.45
CA GLU A 230 -7.76 4.68 -17.21
C GLU A 230 -6.78 5.79 -16.81
N TYR A 231 -6.12 6.41 -17.78
CA TYR A 231 -5.26 7.57 -17.56
C TYR A 231 -6.05 8.79 -17.06
N ASP A 232 -7.24 9.04 -17.62
CA ASP A 232 -8.11 10.12 -17.15
C ASP A 232 -8.55 9.87 -15.70
N LYS A 233 -8.92 8.63 -15.34
CA LYS A 233 -9.23 8.25 -13.96
C LYS A 233 -8.02 8.38 -13.03
N PHE A 234 -6.83 7.98 -13.48
CA PHE A 234 -5.59 8.16 -12.73
C PHE A 234 -5.30 9.65 -12.50
N THR A 235 -5.52 10.49 -13.50
CA THR A 235 -5.32 11.94 -13.39
C THR A 235 -6.29 12.56 -12.38
N ASP A 236 -7.54 12.14 -12.38
CA ASP A 236 -8.54 12.59 -11.40
C ASP A 236 -8.20 12.12 -9.97
N TYR A 237 -7.76 10.87 -9.82
CA TYR A 237 -7.27 10.34 -8.57
C TYR A 237 -6.07 11.12 -8.05
N LYS A 238 -5.10 11.42 -8.91
CA LYS A 238 -3.92 12.22 -8.59
C LYS A 238 -4.28 13.64 -8.12
N LYS A 239 -5.21 14.32 -8.81
CA LYS A 239 -5.70 15.65 -8.40
C LYS A 239 -6.35 15.62 -7.03
N LEU A 240 -7.16 14.58 -6.76
CA LEU A 240 -7.79 14.41 -5.47
C LEU A 240 -6.74 14.25 -4.36
N TYR A 241 -5.70 13.46 -4.61
CA TYR A 241 -4.60 13.28 -3.68
C TYR A 241 -3.90 14.60 -3.33
N TYR A 242 -3.54 15.39 -4.32
CA TYR A 242 -2.90 16.68 -4.08
C TYR A 242 -3.78 17.64 -3.28
N SER A 243 -5.10 17.61 -3.47
CA SER A 243 -6.03 18.45 -2.69
C SER A 243 -6.12 18.08 -1.20
N PHE A 244 -5.57 16.93 -0.79
CA PHE A 244 -5.49 16.51 0.61
C PHE A 244 -4.25 17.00 1.34
N TYR A 245 -3.19 17.29 0.60
CA TYR A 245 -1.90 17.66 1.17
C TYR A 245 -1.61 19.16 1.13
N GLU A 246 -2.50 19.95 0.49
CA GLU A 246 -2.55 21.40 0.56
C GLU A 246 -3.47 21.87 1.71
#